data_07f165a8c39ec267b1ab4672f1ff487a
#
_entry.id   07f165a8c39ec267b1ab4672f1ff487a
#
_cell.length_a   1.000
_cell.length_b   1.000
_cell.length_c   1.000
_cell.angle_alpha   90.00
_cell.angle_beta   90.00
_cell.angle_gamma   90.00
#
_symmetry.space_group_name_H-M   'P 1'
#
loop_
_entity.id
_entity.type
_entity.pdbx_description
1 polymer ?
#
loop_
_entity_poly.entity_id
_entity_poly.type
_entity_poly.pdbx_seq_one_letter_code
_entity_poly.pdbx_strand_id
1 'polypeptide(L)'
;GNDIATMGGVPKWLLVTLLLPENTTTPTLVTHITDQIQTACQSFQITLCGGHTEITYGLDRPIAIGQMLGEVPKDRLVRSADARVGDDLILTKGIGIEATSIIARERELELKTHFSASFINSAKDYLFRLSVLKEAQIAVDTGGVHAMHDPTEGGIATAVRELATAAEVGAEVWIDRLIVPDETGALCGFFDLDPLGVISSGALLIATEPSRSQPILEALTANQIPASLIGKLLPLQEGLWLKRGTDRQPLPTFQTDEITKIFAD
;
A
#
# COMPACT_ATOMS: atom_id res chain seq x y z
N GLY A 1 6.39 6.48 -5.64
CA GLY A 1 7.27 5.40 -6.11
C GLY A 1 6.52 4.08 -6.31
N ASN A 2 5.60 3.76 -5.40
CA ASN A 2 4.77 2.55 -5.51
C ASN A 2 3.91 2.58 -6.80
N ASP A 3 3.30 3.72 -7.13
CA ASP A 3 2.51 3.87 -8.37
C ASP A 3 3.33 3.58 -9.64
N ILE A 4 4.60 4.01 -9.65
CA ILE A 4 5.51 3.68 -10.75
C ILE A 4 5.82 2.19 -10.77
N ALA A 5 6.05 1.58 -9.61
CA ALA A 5 6.39 0.16 -9.49
C ALA A 5 5.21 -0.74 -9.92
N THR A 6 3.97 -0.40 -9.57
CA THR A 6 2.77 -1.14 -9.98
C THR A 6 2.55 -1.15 -11.49
N MET A 7 3.13 -0.18 -12.19
CA MET A 7 3.16 -0.15 -13.66
C MET A 7 4.34 -0.93 -14.27
N GLY A 8 5.11 -1.69 -13.46
CA GLY A 8 6.33 -2.39 -13.90
C GLY A 8 7.52 -1.46 -14.10
N GLY A 9 7.41 -0.20 -13.67
CA GLY A 9 8.40 0.84 -13.84
C GLY A 9 9.39 0.94 -12.70
N VAL A 10 10.48 1.65 -12.95
CA VAL A 10 11.50 2.02 -11.96
C VAL A 10 11.41 3.53 -11.71
N PRO A 11 11.11 3.98 -10.48
CA PRO A 11 11.10 5.41 -10.17
C PRO A 11 12.51 5.99 -10.30
N LYS A 12 12.65 7.18 -10.88
CA LYS A 12 13.94 7.81 -11.21
C LYS A 12 14.05 9.24 -10.70
N TRP A 13 12.99 10.02 -10.83
CA TRP A 13 13.05 11.46 -10.57
C TRP A 13 11.86 11.88 -9.72
N LEU A 14 12.16 12.70 -8.71
CA LEU A 14 11.15 13.30 -7.83
C LEU A 14 11.23 14.82 -7.93
N LEU A 15 10.08 15.46 -8.07
CA LEU A 15 9.91 16.88 -7.84
C LEU A 15 9.02 17.05 -6.61
N VAL A 16 9.35 18.01 -5.73
CA VAL A 16 8.60 18.24 -4.50
C VAL A 16 8.24 19.72 -4.36
N THR A 17 6.96 20.00 -4.18
CA THR A 17 6.49 21.31 -3.73
C THR A 17 6.21 21.26 -2.24
N LEU A 18 6.84 22.17 -1.49
CA LEU A 18 6.62 22.35 -0.05
C LEU A 18 5.88 23.66 0.18
N LEU A 19 4.67 23.58 0.73
CA LEU A 19 3.93 24.73 1.22
C LEU A 19 4.01 24.74 2.75
N LEU A 20 4.57 25.81 3.30
CA LEU A 20 4.93 25.89 4.71
C LEU A 20 4.12 27.01 5.39
N PRO A 21 3.63 26.78 6.62
CA PRO A 21 2.85 27.77 7.34
C PRO A 21 3.71 28.97 7.77
N GLU A 22 3.22 30.17 7.52
CA GLU A 22 3.92 31.45 7.77
C GLU A 22 4.34 31.61 9.26
N ASN A 23 3.50 31.17 10.20
CA ASN A 23 3.71 31.51 11.62
C ASN A 23 4.55 30.45 12.39
N THR A 24 4.74 29.25 11.84
CA THR A 24 5.41 28.13 12.53
C THR A 24 6.64 27.60 11.79
N THR A 25 6.91 28.13 10.59
CA THR A 25 8.06 27.71 9.79
C THR A 25 9.35 28.26 10.36
N THR A 26 10.30 27.37 10.62
CA THR A 26 11.65 27.71 11.06
C THR A 26 12.69 27.11 10.10
N PRO A 27 13.91 27.67 10.02
CA PRO A 27 14.98 27.05 9.22
C PRO A 27 15.21 25.58 9.60
N THR A 28 15.14 25.24 10.89
CA THR A 28 15.29 23.87 11.39
C THR A 28 14.20 22.93 10.84
N LEU A 29 12.94 23.38 10.80
CA LEU A 29 11.83 22.60 10.23
C LEU A 29 12.06 22.33 8.74
N VAL A 30 12.45 23.35 7.98
CA VAL A 30 12.75 23.23 6.54
C VAL A 30 13.88 22.24 6.31
N THR A 31 15.00 22.40 7.03
CA THR A 31 16.14 21.47 6.94
C THR A 31 15.71 20.04 7.26
N HIS A 32 14.95 19.85 8.34
CA HIS A 32 14.50 18.51 8.73
C HIS A 32 13.63 17.83 7.67
N ILE A 33 12.68 18.56 7.06
CA ILE A 33 11.84 18.03 5.98
C ILE A 33 12.69 17.70 4.75
N THR A 34 13.58 18.59 4.33
CA THR A 34 14.40 18.38 3.15
C THR A 34 15.39 17.24 3.32
N ASP A 35 15.99 17.07 4.51
CA ASP A 35 16.90 15.98 4.82
C ASP A 35 16.19 14.63 4.79
N GLN A 36 14.96 14.55 5.31
CA GLN A 36 14.15 13.32 5.24
C GLN A 36 13.83 12.95 3.78
N ILE A 37 13.40 13.92 2.97
CA ILE A 37 13.11 13.69 1.54
C ILE A 37 14.37 13.21 0.83
N GLN A 38 15.52 13.88 1.05
CA GLN A 38 16.78 13.51 0.44
C GLN A 38 17.25 12.12 0.86
N THR A 39 17.13 11.78 2.14
CA THR A 39 17.47 10.46 2.68
C THR A 39 16.62 9.37 2.03
N ALA A 40 15.31 9.58 1.93
CA ALA A 40 14.41 8.66 1.26
C ALA A 40 14.77 8.50 -0.23
N CYS A 41 15.00 9.60 -0.95
CA CYS A 41 15.42 9.55 -2.34
C CYS A 41 16.73 8.75 -2.53
N GLN A 42 17.72 8.97 -1.66
CA GLN A 42 19.00 8.26 -1.71
C GLN A 42 18.82 6.75 -1.47
N SER A 43 17.98 6.37 -0.49
CA SER A 43 17.75 4.96 -0.17
C SER A 43 17.12 4.16 -1.31
N PHE A 44 16.34 4.82 -2.17
CA PHE A 44 15.70 4.23 -3.34
C PHE A 44 16.39 4.58 -4.68
N GLN A 45 17.56 5.24 -4.64
CA GLN A 45 18.31 5.66 -5.85
C GLN A 45 17.47 6.58 -6.76
N ILE A 46 16.63 7.42 -6.15
CA ILE A 46 15.80 8.41 -6.83
C ILE A 46 16.52 9.76 -6.81
N THR A 47 16.52 10.46 -7.93
CA THR A 47 17.08 11.80 -8.02
C THR A 47 16.02 12.84 -7.67
N LEU A 48 16.27 13.64 -6.62
CA LEU A 48 15.49 14.85 -6.36
C LEU A 48 15.87 15.92 -7.38
N CYS A 49 15.01 16.17 -8.36
CA CYS A 49 15.31 17.04 -9.50
C CYS A 49 15.02 18.52 -9.24
N GLY A 50 14.19 18.81 -8.23
CA GLY A 50 13.75 20.16 -7.91
C GLY A 50 12.33 20.20 -7.39
N GLY A 51 11.68 21.34 -7.60
CA GLY A 51 10.33 21.62 -7.11
C GLY A 51 10.19 23.07 -6.72
N HIS A 52 9.37 23.34 -5.72
CA HIS A 52 9.14 24.69 -5.21
C HIS A 52 8.99 24.68 -3.70
N THR A 53 9.49 25.69 -3.02
CA THR A 53 9.26 25.86 -1.56
C THR A 53 8.75 27.27 -1.31
N GLU A 54 7.61 27.34 -0.64
CA GLU A 54 6.96 28.63 -0.34
C GLU A 54 6.44 28.65 1.09
N ILE A 55 6.66 29.78 1.76
CA ILE A 55 5.98 30.08 3.03
C ILE A 55 4.70 30.82 2.67
N THR A 56 3.54 30.24 3.00
CA THR A 56 2.25 30.78 2.55
C THR A 56 1.27 30.97 3.69
N TYR A 57 0.36 31.93 3.47
CA TYR A 57 -0.69 32.29 4.41
C TYR A 57 -1.79 31.21 4.48
N GLY A 58 -2.40 31.09 5.65
CA GLY A 58 -3.62 30.28 5.83
C GLY A 58 -3.39 28.79 5.99
N LEU A 59 -2.15 28.37 6.22
CA LEU A 59 -1.83 26.98 6.58
C LEU A 59 -1.54 26.86 8.08
N ASP A 60 -1.99 25.76 8.67
CA ASP A 60 -1.70 25.34 10.05
C ASP A 60 -0.60 24.27 10.14
N ARG A 61 -0.30 23.61 9.03
CA ARG A 61 0.70 22.52 8.92
C ARG A 61 1.44 22.56 7.60
N PRO A 62 2.67 21.99 7.52
CA PRO A 62 3.37 21.80 6.27
C PRO A 62 2.61 20.86 5.32
N ILE A 63 2.63 21.15 4.03
CA ILE A 63 2.09 20.30 2.97
C ILE A 63 3.22 19.98 1.99
N ALA A 64 3.49 18.69 1.75
CA ALA A 64 4.42 18.23 0.75
C ALA A 64 3.65 17.57 -0.41
N ILE A 65 3.88 18.06 -1.63
CA ILE A 65 3.28 17.53 -2.86
C ILE A 65 4.40 16.97 -3.71
N GLY A 66 4.44 15.64 -3.87
CA GLY A 66 5.42 14.94 -4.68
C GLY A 66 4.90 14.62 -6.08
N GLN A 67 5.76 14.79 -7.08
CA GLN A 67 5.53 14.25 -8.43
C GLN A 67 6.67 13.31 -8.78
N MET A 68 6.35 12.02 -8.93
CA MET A 68 7.31 10.98 -9.27
C MET A 68 7.27 10.69 -10.77
N LEU A 69 8.46 10.58 -11.38
CA LEU A 69 8.64 10.12 -12.74
C LEU A 69 9.51 8.85 -12.73
N GLY A 70 9.21 7.93 -13.64
CA GLY A 70 9.94 6.68 -13.77
C GLY A 70 10.03 6.22 -15.21
N GLU A 71 10.71 5.12 -15.40
CA GLU A 71 10.89 4.49 -16.70
C GLU A 71 10.46 3.03 -16.68
N VAL A 72 9.86 2.58 -17.77
CA VAL A 72 9.54 1.18 -18.01
C VAL A 72 9.79 0.84 -19.48
N PRO A 73 10.45 -0.29 -19.79
CA PRO A 73 10.47 -0.82 -21.15
C PRO A 73 9.04 -1.09 -21.64
N LYS A 74 8.73 -0.74 -22.88
CA LYS A 74 7.36 -0.86 -23.42
C LYS A 74 6.78 -2.27 -23.34
N ASP A 75 7.63 -3.28 -23.47
CA ASP A 75 7.30 -4.71 -23.39
C ASP A 75 7.15 -5.23 -21.95
N ARG A 76 7.46 -4.39 -20.96
CA ARG A 76 7.33 -4.70 -19.51
C ARG A 76 6.26 -3.86 -18.82
N LEU A 77 5.56 -3.01 -19.57
CA LEU A 77 4.51 -2.16 -19.02
C LEU A 77 3.34 -3.02 -18.52
N VAL A 78 3.00 -2.86 -17.25
CA VAL A 78 1.87 -3.50 -16.57
C VAL A 78 0.77 -2.45 -16.39
N ARG A 79 -0.48 -2.79 -16.71
CA ARG A 79 -1.62 -1.87 -16.54
C ARG A 79 -2.73 -2.58 -15.78
N SER A 80 -3.43 -1.86 -14.93
CA SER A 80 -4.55 -2.43 -14.15
C SER A 80 -5.65 -3.05 -15.05
N ALA A 81 -5.85 -2.50 -16.25
CA ALA A 81 -6.83 -2.99 -17.22
C ALA A 81 -6.42 -4.29 -17.94
N ASP A 82 -5.20 -4.77 -17.77
CA ASP A 82 -4.71 -5.98 -18.45
C ASP A 82 -4.92 -7.26 -17.62
N ALA A 83 -5.50 -7.17 -16.42
CA ALA A 83 -5.90 -8.33 -15.61
C ALA A 83 -6.99 -9.15 -16.34
N ARG A 84 -6.99 -10.47 -16.12
CA ARG A 84 -7.82 -11.41 -16.92
C ARG A 84 -8.63 -12.33 -16.02
N VAL A 85 -9.78 -12.74 -16.53
CA VAL A 85 -10.54 -13.83 -15.90
C VAL A 85 -9.66 -15.09 -15.79
N GLY A 86 -9.63 -15.67 -14.60
CA GLY A 86 -8.81 -16.84 -14.28
C GLY A 86 -7.44 -16.51 -13.67
N ASP A 87 -7.02 -15.21 -13.66
CA ASP A 87 -5.80 -14.83 -12.95
C ASP A 87 -5.91 -15.11 -11.45
N ASP A 88 -4.83 -15.56 -10.89
CA ASP A 88 -4.63 -15.67 -9.45
C ASP A 88 -4.30 -14.29 -8.85
N LEU A 89 -4.78 -14.06 -7.63
CA LEU A 89 -4.48 -12.87 -6.86
C LEU A 89 -3.48 -13.19 -5.74
N ILE A 90 -2.29 -12.58 -5.80
CA ILE A 90 -1.26 -12.67 -4.76
C ILE A 90 -1.20 -11.34 -4.00
N LEU A 91 -1.05 -11.40 -2.67
CA LEU A 91 -0.82 -10.23 -1.82
C LEU A 91 0.50 -10.40 -1.07
N THR A 92 1.33 -9.35 -1.08
CA THR A 92 2.60 -9.33 -0.34
C THR A 92 2.46 -8.70 1.03
N LYS A 93 3.30 -9.09 1.98
CA LYS A 93 3.51 -8.56 3.35
C LYS A 93 2.28 -8.59 4.26
N GLY A 94 1.08 -8.46 3.73
CA GLY A 94 -0.18 -8.45 4.50
C GLY A 94 -0.91 -7.11 4.41
N ILE A 95 -2.08 -7.03 5.07
CA ILE A 95 -2.96 -5.87 5.04
C ILE A 95 -2.68 -4.89 6.19
N GLY A 96 -3.08 -3.62 6.03
CA GLY A 96 -3.08 -2.59 7.08
C GLY A 96 -1.68 -2.14 7.53
N ILE A 97 -0.65 -2.26 6.67
CA ILE A 97 0.75 -1.90 7.03
C ILE A 97 0.85 -0.42 7.37
N GLU A 98 0.34 0.46 6.51
CA GLU A 98 0.38 1.90 6.73
C GLU A 98 -0.51 2.30 7.92
N ALA A 99 -1.74 1.79 7.99
CA ALA A 99 -2.64 2.04 9.10
C ALA A 99 -1.99 1.71 10.45
N THR A 100 -1.29 0.58 10.54
CA THR A 100 -0.56 0.16 11.75
C THR A 100 0.44 1.22 12.20
N SER A 101 1.23 1.76 11.28
CA SER A 101 2.21 2.81 11.59
C SER A 101 1.55 4.14 11.98
N ILE A 102 0.49 4.54 11.29
CA ILE A 102 -0.26 5.76 11.59
C ILE A 102 -0.89 5.66 12.98
N ILE A 103 -1.64 4.60 13.27
CA ILE A 103 -2.30 4.39 14.56
C ILE A 103 -1.28 4.43 15.70
N ALA A 104 -0.15 3.73 15.54
CA ALA A 104 0.89 3.67 16.56
C ALA A 104 1.57 5.03 16.84
N ARG A 105 1.56 5.96 15.90
CA ARG A 105 2.12 7.30 16.03
C ARG A 105 1.10 8.30 16.56
N GLU A 106 -0.08 8.31 15.97
CA GLU A 106 -1.12 9.29 16.29
C GLU A 106 -1.81 9.02 17.63
N ARG A 107 -1.93 7.75 18.02
CA ARG A 107 -2.61 7.33 19.26
C ARG A 107 -1.63 6.77 20.32
N GLU A 108 -0.34 7.09 20.23
CA GLU A 108 0.71 6.55 21.13
C GLU A 108 0.37 6.65 22.61
N LEU A 109 -0.15 7.80 23.05
CA LEU A 109 -0.46 8.02 24.46
C LEU A 109 -1.55 7.07 24.96
N GLU A 110 -2.56 6.81 24.16
CA GLU A 110 -3.65 5.89 24.48
C GLU A 110 -3.14 4.45 24.46
N LEU A 111 -2.34 4.09 23.46
CA LEU A 111 -1.78 2.74 23.32
C LEU A 111 -0.86 2.36 24.49
N LYS A 112 -0.13 3.31 25.08
CA LYS A 112 0.75 3.06 26.23
C LYS A 112 0.03 2.51 27.46
N THR A 113 -1.29 2.69 27.54
CA THR A 113 -2.09 2.15 28.65
C THR A 113 -2.47 0.67 28.47
N HIS A 114 -2.33 0.13 27.25
CA HIS A 114 -2.79 -1.22 26.90
C HIS A 114 -1.68 -2.10 26.30
N PHE A 115 -0.69 -1.51 25.66
CA PHE A 115 0.36 -2.22 24.94
C PHE A 115 1.75 -1.88 25.47
N SER A 116 2.68 -2.82 25.33
CA SER A 116 4.08 -2.60 25.72
C SER A 116 4.77 -1.61 24.80
N ALA A 117 5.82 -0.96 25.30
CA ALA A 117 6.64 -0.05 24.49
C ALA A 117 7.27 -0.76 23.28
N SER A 118 7.65 -2.05 23.42
CA SER A 118 8.19 -2.83 22.31
C SER A 118 7.17 -3.07 21.21
N PHE A 119 5.92 -3.37 21.56
CA PHE A 119 4.82 -3.51 20.60
C PHE A 119 4.57 -2.22 19.84
N ILE A 120 4.45 -1.09 20.55
CA ILE A 120 4.21 0.22 19.94
C ILE A 120 5.34 0.60 18.98
N ASN A 121 6.60 0.35 19.37
CA ASN A 121 7.74 0.62 18.50
C ASN A 121 7.75 -0.30 17.27
N SER A 122 7.46 -1.59 17.42
CA SER A 122 7.32 -2.52 16.30
C SER A 122 6.25 -2.02 15.31
N ALA A 123 5.09 -1.58 15.81
CA ALA A 123 4.02 -1.03 14.98
C ALA A 123 4.44 0.27 14.25
N LYS A 124 5.18 1.18 14.93
CA LYS A 124 5.73 2.39 14.29
C LYS A 124 6.72 2.07 13.17
N ASP A 125 7.51 1.01 13.30
CA ASP A 125 8.51 0.59 12.33
C ASP A 125 7.91 0.06 11.02
N TYR A 126 6.58 -0.14 10.98
CA TYR A 126 5.87 -0.46 9.73
C TYR A 126 6.01 0.64 8.67
N LEU A 127 6.33 1.89 9.06
CA LEU A 127 6.72 2.96 8.15
C LEU A 127 7.82 2.54 7.16
N PHE A 128 8.77 1.70 7.60
CA PHE A 128 9.88 1.23 6.77
C PHE A 128 9.49 0.08 5.83
N ARG A 129 8.23 -0.37 5.86
CA ARG A 129 7.69 -1.44 5.01
C ARG A 129 6.79 -0.94 3.88
N LEU A 130 6.63 0.39 3.73
CA LEU A 130 5.68 0.98 2.79
C LEU A 130 6.06 0.83 1.32
N SER A 131 7.35 0.68 1.01
CA SER A 131 7.80 0.50 -0.37
C SER A 131 7.43 -0.89 -0.89
N VAL A 132 6.92 -0.95 -2.14
CA VAL A 132 6.66 -2.18 -2.89
C VAL A 132 7.54 -2.32 -4.13
N LEU A 133 8.57 -1.48 -4.26
CA LEU A 133 9.44 -1.45 -5.43
C LEU A 133 10.13 -2.81 -5.68
N LYS A 134 10.64 -3.44 -4.62
CA LYS A 134 11.31 -4.72 -4.71
C LYS A 134 10.35 -5.85 -5.08
N GLU A 135 9.18 -5.86 -4.48
CA GLU A 135 8.11 -6.83 -4.74
C GLU A 135 7.65 -6.78 -6.19
N ALA A 136 7.37 -5.59 -6.69
CA ALA A 136 6.94 -5.38 -8.07
C ALA A 136 8.02 -5.82 -9.06
N GLN A 137 9.29 -5.45 -8.81
CA GLN A 137 10.40 -5.85 -9.67
C GLN A 137 10.56 -7.37 -9.71
N ILE A 138 10.49 -8.06 -8.57
CA ILE A 138 10.56 -9.54 -8.49
C ILE A 138 9.44 -10.17 -9.29
N ALA A 139 8.21 -9.68 -9.13
CA ALA A 139 7.06 -10.21 -9.83
C ALA A 139 7.20 -10.05 -11.36
N VAL A 140 7.56 -8.86 -11.82
CA VAL A 140 7.77 -8.55 -13.26
C VAL A 140 8.92 -9.38 -13.84
N ASP A 141 10.03 -9.55 -13.12
CA ASP A 141 11.18 -10.35 -13.57
C ASP A 141 10.86 -11.84 -13.64
N THR A 142 9.97 -12.33 -12.77
CA THR A 142 9.48 -13.73 -12.82
C THR A 142 8.57 -13.94 -14.02
N GLY A 143 7.83 -12.90 -14.45
CA GLY A 143 6.95 -12.94 -15.62
C GLY A 143 5.54 -13.46 -15.32
N GLY A 144 4.63 -13.27 -16.29
CA GLY A 144 3.22 -13.68 -16.20
C GLY A 144 2.33 -12.74 -15.38
N VAL A 145 2.84 -11.59 -14.97
CA VAL A 145 2.07 -10.54 -14.30
C VAL A 145 1.22 -9.81 -15.34
N HIS A 146 -0.10 -9.74 -15.11
CA HIS A 146 -1.01 -9.00 -15.95
C HIS A 146 -1.39 -7.63 -15.37
N ALA A 147 -1.54 -7.55 -14.03
CA ALA A 147 -1.81 -6.29 -13.35
C ALA A 147 -1.21 -6.28 -11.95
N MET A 148 -0.91 -5.08 -11.44
CA MET A 148 -0.53 -4.84 -10.05
C MET A 148 -1.26 -3.63 -9.50
N HIS A 149 -1.46 -3.60 -8.19
CA HIS A 149 -2.05 -2.48 -7.46
C HIS A 149 -1.46 -2.43 -6.05
N ASP A 150 -1.14 -1.26 -5.54
CA ASP A 150 -0.80 -1.04 -4.13
C ASP A 150 -2.07 -0.61 -3.39
N PRO A 151 -2.60 -1.45 -2.49
CA PRO A 151 -3.78 -1.11 -1.69
C PRO A 151 -3.54 0.15 -0.86
N THR A 152 -4.32 1.19 -1.09
CA THR A 152 -4.28 2.46 -0.34
C THR A 152 -5.55 2.63 0.48
N GLU A 153 -6.22 3.77 0.40
CA GLU A 153 -7.44 4.08 1.15
C GLU A 153 -8.56 3.07 0.88
N GLY A 154 -9.25 2.67 1.94
CA GLY A 154 -10.27 1.62 1.89
C GLY A 154 -9.69 0.21 1.78
N GLY A 155 -8.38 0.08 1.93
CA GLY A 155 -7.65 -1.16 2.11
C GLY A 155 -7.76 -2.16 0.97
N ILE A 156 -7.54 -3.45 1.29
CA ILE A 156 -7.54 -4.53 0.30
C ILE A 156 -8.90 -4.70 -0.39
N ALA A 157 -10.00 -4.42 0.30
CA ALA A 157 -11.33 -4.55 -0.29
C ALA A 157 -11.54 -3.56 -1.44
N THR A 158 -11.09 -2.31 -1.25
CA THR A 158 -11.13 -1.27 -2.28
C THR A 158 -10.16 -1.58 -3.42
N ALA A 159 -8.92 -1.96 -3.13
CA ALA A 159 -7.92 -2.30 -4.14
C ALA A 159 -8.36 -3.44 -5.08
N VAL A 160 -8.96 -4.51 -4.54
CA VAL A 160 -9.52 -5.59 -5.37
C VAL A 160 -10.66 -5.09 -6.25
N ARG A 161 -11.52 -4.22 -5.73
CA ARG A 161 -12.63 -3.61 -6.48
C ARG A 161 -12.11 -2.72 -7.61
N GLU A 162 -11.10 -1.89 -7.34
CA GLU A 162 -10.50 -0.99 -8.32
C GLU A 162 -9.81 -1.75 -9.44
N LEU A 163 -9.01 -2.77 -9.11
CA LEU A 163 -8.38 -3.64 -10.10
C LEU A 163 -9.43 -4.36 -10.94
N ALA A 164 -10.45 -4.95 -10.31
CA ALA A 164 -11.52 -5.65 -11.00
C ALA A 164 -12.34 -4.71 -11.89
N THR A 165 -12.59 -3.48 -11.45
CA THR A 165 -13.31 -2.47 -12.25
C THR A 165 -12.48 -2.04 -13.46
N ALA A 166 -11.18 -1.78 -13.28
CA ALA A 166 -10.30 -1.37 -14.38
C ALA A 166 -10.17 -2.43 -15.48
N ALA A 167 -10.24 -3.71 -15.09
CA ALA A 167 -10.13 -4.85 -16.01
C ALA A 167 -11.48 -5.41 -16.46
N GLU A 168 -12.62 -4.85 -16.00
CA GLU A 168 -13.98 -5.34 -16.28
C GLU A 168 -14.19 -6.81 -15.93
N VAL A 169 -13.72 -7.21 -14.73
CA VAL A 169 -13.80 -8.59 -14.22
C VAL A 169 -14.47 -8.66 -12.85
N GLY A 170 -14.85 -9.85 -12.42
CA GLY A 170 -15.20 -10.17 -11.02
C GLY A 170 -13.99 -10.65 -10.24
N ALA A 171 -14.16 -10.85 -8.92
CA ALA A 171 -13.10 -11.39 -8.06
C ALA A 171 -13.66 -12.20 -6.90
N GLU A 172 -12.91 -13.19 -6.43
CA GLU A 172 -13.15 -13.90 -5.18
C GLU A 172 -11.89 -13.84 -4.31
N VAL A 173 -12.00 -13.23 -3.12
CA VAL A 173 -10.93 -13.13 -2.14
C VAL A 173 -11.15 -14.16 -1.03
N TRP A 174 -10.11 -14.89 -0.66
CA TRP A 174 -10.13 -15.91 0.39
C TRP A 174 -9.60 -15.32 1.70
N ILE A 175 -10.50 -15.01 2.63
CA ILE A 175 -10.15 -14.33 3.88
C ILE A 175 -9.15 -15.14 4.73
N ASP A 176 -9.26 -16.48 4.70
CA ASP A 176 -8.39 -17.38 5.45
C ASP A 176 -6.94 -17.42 4.90
N ARG A 177 -6.71 -16.78 3.75
CA ARG A 177 -5.41 -16.65 3.10
C ARG A 177 -4.79 -15.27 3.23
N LEU A 178 -5.55 -14.28 3.74
CA LEU A 178 -5.02 -12.95 3.99
C LEU A 178 -4.03 -12.99 5.16
N ILE A 179 -2.86 -12.43 4.95
CA ILE A 179 -1.91 -12.19 6.03
C ILE A 179 -2.35 -10.92 6.76
N VAL A 180 -2.73 -11.06 8.02
CA VAL A 180 -2.99 -9.95 8.93
C VAL A 180 -1.86 -9.94 9.95
N PRO A 181 -0.93 -8.96 9.88
CA PRO A 181 0.15 -8.89 10.87
C PRO A 181 -0.40 -8.76 12.30
N ASP A 182 0.32 -9.29 13.28
CA ASP A 182 -0.14 -9.32 14.67
C ASP A 182 -0.45 -7.93 15.21
N GLU A 183 0.42 -6.95 14.95
CA GLU A 183 0.22 -5.57 15.36
C GLU A 183 -1.00 -4.94 14.67
N THR A 184 -1.19 -5.22 13.38
CA THR A 184 -2.37 -4.76 12.64
C THR A 184 -3.66 -5.31 13.25
N GLY A 185 -3.70 -6.63 13.47
CA GLY A 185 -4.87 -7.29 14.06
C GLY A 185 -5.20 -6.76 15.45
N ALA A 186 -4.17 -6.58 16.30
CA ALA A 186 -4.34 -6.06 17.66
C ALA A 186 -4.83 -4.60 17.68
N LEU A 187 -4.27 -3.74 16.83
CA LEU A 187 -4.66 -2.33 16.75
C LEU A 187 -6.05 -2.15 16.14
N CYS A 188 -6.36 -2.87 15.06
CA CYS A 188 -7.71 -2.87 14.49
C CYS A 188 -8.75 -3.36 15.51
N GLY A 189 -8.46 -4.44 16.24
CA GLY A 189 -9.36 -4.92 17.30
C GLY A 189 -9.53 -3.93 18.44
N PHE A 190 -8.48 -3.20 18.83
CA PHE A 190 -8.55 -2.21 19.90
C PHE A 190 -9.41 -1.00 19.55
N PHE A 191 -9.37 -0.54 18.27
CA PHE A 191 -10.12 0.62 17.78
C PHE A 191 -11.42 0.26 17.04
N ASP A 192 -11.85 -1.00 17.06
CA ASP A 192 -13.04 -1.49 16.34
C ASP A 192 -13.03 -1.14 14.84
N LEU A 193 -11.88 -1.38 14.19
CA LEU A 193 -11.67 -1.17 12.76
C LEU A 193 -11.76 -2.51 12.01
N ASP A 194 -12.37 -2.49 10.82
CA ASP A 194 -12.27 -3.64 9.91
C ASP A 194 -10.92 -3.62 9.17
N PRO A 195 -10.05 -4.63 9.38
CA PRO A 195 -8.74 -4.66 8.71
C PRO A 195 -8.82 -4.76 7.18
N LEU A 196 -9.97 -5.12 6.61
CA LEU A 196 -10.16 -5.12 5.15
C LEU A 196 -10.30 -3.72 4.56
N GLY A 197 -10.67 -2.73 5.39
CA GLY A 197 -10.99 -1.36 4.99
C GLY A 197 -9.99 -0.30 5.45
N VAL A 198 -8.90 -0.69 6.16
CA VAL A 198 -7.87 0.27 6.59
C VAL A 198 -6.79 0.42 5.53
N ILE A 199 -6.27 1.63 5.37
CA ILE A 199 -5.18 1.95 4.43
C ILE A 199 -4.04 0.96 4.54
N SER A 200 -3.63 0.37 3.40
CA SER A 200 -2.76 -0.80 3.34
C SER A 200 -1.52 -0.59 2.46
N SER A 201 -1.12 0.67 2.19
CA SER A 201 0.15 0.94 1.49
C SER A 201 1.29 0.15 2.11
N GLY A 202 2.15 -0.37 1.28
CA GLY A 202 3.18 -1.33 1.67
C GLY A 202 2.85 -2.77 1.28
N ALA A 203 1.59 -3.13 1.07
CA ALA A 203 1.21 -4.35 0.39
C ALA A 203 1.23 -4.17 -1.13
N LEU A 204 1.42 -5.25 -1.88
CA LEU A 204 1.26 -5.28 -3.33
C LEU A 204 0.28 -6.39 -3.70
N LEU A 205 -0.80 -6.01 -4.38
CA LEU A 205 -1.75 -6.93 -5.01
C LEU A 205 -1.26 -7.21 -6.44
N ILE A 206 -1.11 -8.49 -6.78
CA ILE A 206 -0.60 -8.94 -8.08
C ILE A 206 -1.65 -9.86 -8.69
N ALA A 207 -2.11 -9.55 -9.91
CA ALA A 207 -2.89 -10.45 -10.76
C ALA A 207 -1.94 -11.11 -11.77
N THR A 208 -1.91 -12.44 -11.78
CA THR A 208 -0.97 -13.22 -12.58
C THR A 208 -1.61 -14.46 -13.16
N GLU A 209 -1.10 -14.94 -14.28
CA GLU A 209 -1.53 -16.22 -14.81
C GLU A 209 -1.25 -17.36 -13.79
N PRO A 210 -2.16 -18.34 -13.62
CA PRO A 210 -2.04 -19.38 -12.59
C PRO A 210 -0.74 -20.20 -12.65
N SER A 211 -0.16 -20.36 -13.85
CA SER A 211 1.12 -21.07 -14.04
C SER A 211 2.32 -20.34 -13.41
N ARG A 212 2.18 -19.04 -13.11
CA ARG A 212 3.25 -18.20 -12.55
C ARG A 212 3.06 -17.87 -11.07
N SER A 213 1.90 -18.18 -10.49
CA SER A 213 1.64 -17.88 -9.08
C SER A 213 2.67 -18.50 -8.15
N GLN A 214 2.95 -19.79 -8.31
CA GLN A 214 3.93 -20.48 -7.47
C GLN A 214 5.37 -19.96 -7.68
N PRO A 215 5.89 -19.80 -8.91
CA PRO A 215 7.18 -19.15 -9.15
C PRO A 215 7.33 -17.76 -8.53
N ILE A 216 6.28 -16.91 -8.60
CA ILE A 216 6.31 -15.58 -7.97
C ILE A 216 6.38 -15.69 -6.45
N LEU A 217 5.56 -16.56 -5.83
CA LEU A 217 5.59 -16.78 -4.38
C LEU A 217 6.96 -17.29 -3.90
N GLU A 218 7.59 -18.20 -4.64
CA GLU A 218 8.93 -18.72 -4.34
C GLU A 218 10.00 -17.62 -4.47
N ALA A 219 9.94 -16.80 -5.51
CA ALA A 219 10.86 -15.69 -5.72
C ALA A 219 10.73 -14.62 -4.60
N LEU A 220 9.51 -14.29 -4.19
CA LEU A 220 9.26 -13.39 -3.06
C LEU A 220 9.79 -13.99 -1.75
N THR A 221 9.52 -15.26 -1.47
CA THR A 221 9.99 -15.97 -0.28
C THR A 221 11.52 -16.02 -0.22
N ALA A 222 12.19 -16.30 -1.33
CA ALA A 222 13.66 -16.32 -1.43
C ALA A 222 14.26 -14.94 -1.11
N ASN A 223 13.50 -13.87 -1.30
CA ASN A 223 13.85 -12.50 -0.94
C ASN A 223 13.32 -12.05 0.43
N GLN A 224 12.84 -12.98 1.26
CA GLN A 224 12.29 -12.73 2.61
C GLN A 224 11.06 -11.81 2.61
N ILE A 225 10.29 -11.84 1.55
CA ILE A 225 9.04 -11.08 1.43
C ILE A 225 7.87 -12.06 1.63
N PRO A 226 7.12 -11.96 2.74
CA PRO A 226 5.92 -12.76 2.93
C PRO A 226 4.90 -12.47 1.82
N ALA A 227 4.31 -13.50 1.28
CA ALA A 227 3.25 -13.36 0.28
C ALA A 227 2.30 -14.58 0.33
N SER A 228 1.08 -14.38 -0.09
CA SER A 228 0.09 -15.45 -0.15
C SER A 228 -0.81 -15.31 -1.39
N LEU A 229 -1.26 -16.46 -1.89
CA LEU A 229 -2.32 -16.54 -2.89
C LEU A 229 -3.65 -16.31 -2.17
N ILE A 230 -4.27 -15.15 -2.41
CA ILE A 230 -5.44 -14.67 -1.66
C ILE A 230 -6.76 -14.82 -2.40
N GLY A 231 -6.74 -15.20 -3.67
CA GLY A 231 -7.97 -15.24 -4.45
C GLY A 231 -7.74 -15.44 -5.93
N LYS A 232 -8.76 -15.16 -6.70
CA LYS A 232 -8.73 -15.25 -8.18
C LYS A 232 -9.70 -14.27 -8.82
N LEU A 233 -9.45 -13.94 -10.09
CA LEU A 233 -10.35 -13.15 -10.92
C LEU A 233 -11.39 -14.03 -11.60
N LEU A 234 -12.63 -13.54 -11.66
CA LEU A 234 -13.82 -14.22 -12.15
C LEU A 234 -14.41 -13.46 -13.36
N PRO A 235 -15.33 -14.09 -14.12
CA PRO A 235 -16.16 -13.35 -15.06
C PRO A 235 -16.92 -12.20 -14.37
N LEU A 236 -17.03 -11.05 -15.05
CA LEU A 236 -17.65 -9.82 -14.50
C LEU A 236 -19.03 -10.08 -13.88
N GLN A 237 -19.87 -10.89 -14.55
CA GLN A 237 -21.22 -11.20 -14.10
C GLN A 237 -21.27 -11.99 -12.79
N GLU A 238 -20.16 -12.57 -12.36
CA GLU A 238 -20.11 -13.25 -11.06
C GLU A 238 -19.97 -12.28 -9.89
N GLY A 239 -19.50 -11.04 -10.15
CA GLY A 239 -19.35 -10.00 -9.13
C GLY A 239 -18.13 -10.18 -8.21
N LEU A 240 -18.13 -9.47 -7.07
CA LEU A 240 -17.02 -9.41 -6.13
C LEU A 240 -17.38 -10.09 -4.80
N TRP A 241 -16.57 -11.02 -4.37
CA TRP A 241 -16.87 -11.90 -3.25
C TRP A 241 -15.70 -12.01 -2.27
N LEU A 242 -16.10 -12.15 -0.99
CA LEU A 242 -15.26 -12.58 0.12
C LEU A 242 -15.67 -13.99 0.52
N LYS A 243 -14.71 -14.92 0.59
CA LYS A 243 -14.97 -16.33 0.91
C LYS A 243 -14.22 -16.75 2.17
N ARG A 244 -14.94 -17.44 3.07
CA ARG A 244 -14.38 -18.09 4.27
C ARG A 244 -14.81 -19.56 4.30
N GLY A 245 -13.87 -20.48 4.11
CA GLY A 245 -14.19 -21.89 3.97
C GLY A 245 -15.20 -22.12 2.84
N THR A 246 -16.44 -22.55 3.19
CA THR A 246 -17.57 -22.74 2.24
C THR A 246 -18.44 -21.48 2.10
N ASP A 247 -18.37 -20.54 3.05
CA ASP A 247 -19.24 -19.38 3.08
C ASP A 247 -18.72 -18.30 2.11
N ARG A 248 -19.64 -17.69 1.37
CA ARG A 248 -19.40 -16.66 0.37
C ARG A 248 -20.32 -15.48 0.62
N GLN A 249 -19.73 -14.30 0.77
CA GLN A 249 -20.49 -13.06 0.97
C GLN A 249 -19.96 -11.98 0.02
N PRO A 250 -20.75 -10.94 -0.31
CA PRO A 250 -20.25 -9.82 -1.10
C PRO A 250 -18.99 -9.22 -0.47
N LEU A 251 -18.02 -8.84 -1.30
CA LEU A 251 -16.84 -8.10 -0.85
C LEU A 251 -17.30 -6.76 -0.24
N PRO A 252 -16.91 -6.44 1.00
CA PRO A 252 -17.36 -5.23 1.65
C PRO A 252 -16.98 -3.97 0.88
N THR A 253 -17.75 -2.91 1.06
CA THR A 253 -17.47 -1.59 0.47
C THR A 253 -17.34 -0.58 1.59
N PHE A 254 -16.22 0.14 1.58
CA PHE A 254 -15.96 1.22 2.53
C PHE A 254 -16.13 2.56 1.82
N GLN A 255 -17.00 3.43 2.33
CA GLN A 255 -17.22 4.77 1.78
C GLN A 255 -16.12 5.74 2.17
N THR A 256 -15.49 5.48 3.30
CA THR A 256 -14.32 6.15 3.84
C THR A 256 -13.37 5.11 4.41
N ASP A 257 -12.10 5.42 4.47
CA ASP A 257 -11.14 4.54 5.11
C ASP A 257 -11.50 4.31 6.59
N GLU A 258 -11.39 3.07 7.04
CA GLU A 258 -11.69 2.69 8.43
C GLU A 258 -10.83 3.45 9.45
N ILE A 259 -9.59 3.81 9.08
CA ILE A 259 -8.69 4.58 9.94
C ILE A 259 -9.26 5.95 10.33
N THR A 260 -10.17 6.51 9.53
CA THR A 260 -10.78 7.81 9.86
C THR A 260 -11.53 7.80 11.18
N LYS A 261 -12.00 6.62 11.62
CA LYS A 261 -12.69 6.45 12.90
C LYS A 261 -11.83 6.84 14.11
N ILE A 262 -10.50 6.68 14.03
CA ILE A 262 -9.62 7.08 15.14
C ILE A 262 -9.44 8.60 15.25
N PHE A 263 -9.82 9.35 14.23
CA PHE A 263 -9.73 10.82 14.19
C PHE A 263 -11.10 11.50 14.36
N ALA A 264 -12.19 10.74 14.37
CA ALA A 264 -13.52 11.28 14.70
C ALA A 264 -13.56 11.61 16.20
N ASP A 265 -13.99 12.84 16.53
CA ASP A 265 -14.21 13.34 17.90
C ASP A 265 -15.44 12.66 18.56
#